data_38e6bf8f14d502f4e060739280515209
#
_entry.id   38e6bf8f14d502f4e060739280515209
#
_cell.length_a   1.000
_cell.length_b   1.000
_cell.length_c   1.000
_cell.angle_alpha   90.00
_cell.angle_beta   90.00
_cell.angle_gamma   90.00
#
_symmetry.space_group_name_H-M   'P 1'
#
loop_
_entity.id
_entity.type
_entity.pdbx_description
1 polymer ?
#
loop_
_entity_poly.entity_id
_entity_poly.type
_entity_poly.pdbx_seq_one_letter_code
_entity_poly.pdbx_strand_id
1 'polypeptide(L)'
;MRSPWWARNRGWVFALLPLLVCATLACSQRLVNLYLPWEENGRRISGHDRRGELHQEFVVTDTTHETSTTSAITVAVQVTDVQVVENENGKITAAEGAQLWQVDLEFTAEPDQILTYCNIQLEADGVRYGGKEAKVNSSLYGAIAPPACVPEDTPGPSFKLFSSEVTETTPPRPRTWSKSLTFALPTGVTPQALRLWWHHPEYLYIPF
;
A
#
# COMPACT_ATOMS: atom_id res chain seq x y z
N MET A 1 -45.37 42.89 21.56
CA MET A 1 -44.03 42.58 22.14
C MET A 1 -43.64 41.17 21.72
N ARG A 2 -42.65 41.02 20.89
CA ARG A 2 -42.16 39.69 20.46
C ARG A 2 -41.34 39.09 21.60
N SER A 3 -41.82 38.00 22.23
CA SER A 3 -41.00 37.28 23.21
C SER A 3 -39.67 36.91 22.52
N PRO A 4 -38.51 37.16 23.13
CA PRO A 4 -37.25 36.88 22.48
C PRO A 4 -37.18 35.38 22.22
N TRP A 5 -36.94 35.03 20.98
CA TRP A 5 -36.77 33.64 20.51
C TRP A 5 -35.89 32.81 21.46
N TRP A 6 -34.88 33.44 22.01
CA TRP A 6 -33.94 32.90 22.96
C TRP A 6 -34.58 32.42 24.28
N ALA A 7 -35.49 33.18 24.84
CA ALA A 7 -36.18 32.79 26.10
C ALA A 7 -37.04 31.52 25.91
N ARG A 8 -37.59 31.32 24.71
CA ARG A 8 -38.44 30.17 24.38
C ARG A 8 -37.65 28.94 24.00
N ASN A 9 -36.45 29.10 23.43
CA ASN A 9 -35.65 28.00 22.90
C ASN A 9 -34.38 27.67 23.69
N ARG A 10 -34.11 28.38 24.80
CA ARG A 10 -32.89 28.17 25.58
C ARG A 10 -32.69 26.73 26.05
N GLY A 11 -33.76 26.03 26.42
CA GLY A 11 -33.70 24.63 26.83
C GLY A 11 -33.21 23.72 25.68
N TRP A 12 -33.69 23.94 24.46
CA TRP A 12 -33.26 23.19 23.27
C TRP A 12 -31.83 23.50 22.88
N VAL A 13 -31.40 24.75 22.99
CA VAL A 13 -30.02 25.15 22.72
C VAL A 13 -29.05 24.49 23.71
N PHE A 14 -29.42 24.45 25.01
CA PHE A 14 -28.61 23.74 26.01
C PHE A 14 -28.61 22.23 25.82
N ALA A 15 -29.68 21.63 25.30
CA ALA A 15 -29.75 20.21 24.98
C ALA A 15 -28.95 19.87 23.68
N LEU A 16 -28.85 20.79 22.74
CA LEU A 16 -28.06 20.63 21.50
C LEU A 16 -26.55 20.50 21.76
N LEU A 17 -26.01 21.21 22.76
CA LEU A 17 -24.60 21.15 23.12
C LEU A 17 -24.12 19.73 23.47
N PRO A 18 -24.71 19.00 24.43
CA PRO A 18 -24.30 17.64 24.74
C PRO A 18 -24.59 16.68 23.59
N LEU A 19 -25.66 16.88 22.83
CA LEU A 19 -25.94 16.08 21.64
C LEU A 19 -24.85 16.23 20.57
N LEU A 20 -24.36 17.44 20.35
CA LEU A 20 -23.29 17.74 19.40
C LEU A 20 -21.97 17.14 19.87
N VAL A 21 -21.67 17.19 21.17
CA VAL A 21 -20.51 16.54 21.78
C VAL A 21 -20.61 15.01 21.62
N CYS A 22 -21.74 14.40 21.91
CA CYS A 22 -21.94 12.97 21.72
C CYS A 22 -21.82 12.57 20.24
N ALA A 23 -22.37 13.35 19.31
CA ALA A 23 -22.25 13.12 17.88
C ALA A 23 -20.80 13.22 17.39
N THR A 24 -20.04 14.22 17.85
CA THR A 24 -18.63 14.37 17.51
C THR A 24 -17.78 13.23 18.08
N LEU A 25 -18.04 12.80 19.31
CA LEU A 25 -17.35 11.65 19.91
C LEU A 25 -17.67 10.34 19.16
N ALA A 26 -18.92 10.11 18.80
CA ALA A 26 -19.33 8.94 18.03
C ALA A 26 -18.71 8.92 16.62
N CYS A 27 -18.63 10.09 15.97
CA CYS A 27 -17.97 10.21 14.66
C CYS A 27 -16.44 10.11 14.77
N SER A 28 -15.84 10.58 15.86
CA SER A 28 -14.39 10.53 16.06
C SER A 28 -13.85 9.12 16.15
N GLN A 29 -14.59 8.17 16.71
CA GLN A 29 -14.20 6.76 16.73
C GLN A 29 -14.03 6.17 15.31
N ARG A 30 -14.90 6.54 14.38
CA ARG A 30 -14.76 6.13 12.98
C ARG A 30 -13.55 6.79 12.33
N LEU A 31 -13.31 8.06 12.63
CA LEU A 31 -12.13 8.77 12.12
C LEU A 31 -10.84 8.12 12.61
N VAL A 32 -10.74 7.86 13.91
CA VAL A 32 -9.55 7.29 14.55
C VAL A 32 -9.32 5.83 14.16
N ASN A 33 -10.38 5.02 14.11
CA ASN A 33 -10.24 3.57 13.93
C ASN A 33 -10.32 3.12 12.46
N LEU A 34 -10.95 3.92 11.59
CA LEU A 34 -11.16 3.55 10.20
C LEU A 34 -10.33 4.40 9.22
N TYR A 35 -10.26 5.71 9.42
CA TYR A 35 -9.61 6.62 8.47
C TYR A 35 -8.16 6.91 8.82
N LEU A 36 -7.84 7.26 10.07
CA LEU A 36 -6.48 7.60 10.47
C LEU A 36 -5.45 6.47 10.27
N PRO A 37 -5.77 5.19 10.46
CA PRO A 37 -4.82 4.12 10.14
C PRO A 37 -4.44 4.04 8.65
N TRP A 38 -5.31 4.54 7.77
CA TRP A 38 -5.08 4.59 6.32
C TRP A 38 -4.46 5.91 5.85
N GLU A 39 -4.37 6.89 6.73
CA GLU A 39 -3.67 8.14 6.47
C GLU A 39 -2.16 7.91 6.51
N GLU A 40 -1.54 8.00 5.35
CA GLU A 40 -0.10 7.79 5.18
C GLU A 40 0.74 8.99 5.62
N ASN A 41 0.10 10.09 6.02
CA ASN A 41 0.78 11.31 6.43
C ASN A 41 1.54 11.10 7.76
N GLY A 42 2.84 11.34 7.74
CA GLY A 42 3.71 11.21 8.91
C GLY A 42 4.28 9.81 9.16
N ARG A 43 3.92 8.82 8.35
CA ARG A 43 4.46 7.46 8.44
C ARG A 43 5.41 7.11 7.29
N ARG A 44 5.95 8.16 6.67
CA ARG A 44 6.89 8.05 5.57
C ARG A 44 8.29 7.71 6.08
N ILE A 45 8.84 6.62 5.61
CA ILE A 45 10.24 6.25 5.77
C ILE A 45 10.94 6.67 4.48
N SER A 46 11.83 7.68 4.57
CA SER A 46 12.49 8.22 3.38
C SER A 46 13.75 7.44 3.06
N GLY A 47 13.83 6.94 1.85
CA GLY A 47 15.06 6.43 1.26
C GLY A 47 16.02 7.54 0.86
N HIS A 48 17.25 7.18 0.52
CA HIS A 48 18.30 8.05 0.05
C HIS A 48 19.06 7.41 -1.11
N ASP A 49 19.54 8.21 -2.08
CA ASP A 49 20.32 7.71 -3.21
C ASP A 49 19.68 6.51 -3.94
N ARG A 50 18.39 6.62 -4.23
CA ARG A 50 17.58 5.55 -4.85
C ARG A 50 17.51 4.24 -4.04
N ARG A 51 17.78 4.30 -2.73
CA ARG A 51 17.75 3.16 -1.81
C ARG A 51 16.91 3.45 -0.60
N GLY A 52 16.34 2.41 -0.01
CA GLY A 52 15.68 2.53 1.28
C GLY A 52 15.49 1.17 1.91
N GLU A 53 15.26 1.18 3.21
CA GLU A 53 14.95 0.01 4.01
C GLU A 53 13.65 0.23 4.74
N LEU A 54 12.77 -0.75 4.70
CA LEU A 54 11.49 -0.76 5.38
C LEU A 54 11.50 -1.85 6.44
N HIS A 55 11.27 -1.46 7.68
CA HIS A 55 11.02 -2.38 8.77
C HIS A 55 9.58 -2.17 9.25
N GLN A 56 8.77 -3.23 9.24
CA GLN A 56 7.37 -3.19 9.68
C GLN A 56 7.06 -4.35 10.61
N GLU A 57 6.38 -4.03 11.71
CA GLU A 57 5.76 -5.02 12.58
C GLU A 57 4.25 -5.02 12.35
N PHE A 58 3.66 -6.20 12.29
CA PHE A 58 2.23 -6.36 12.07
C PHE A 58 1.68 -7.57 12.81
N VAL A 59 0.39 -7.54 13.10
CA VAL A 59 -0.30 -8.62 13.78
C VAL A 59 -1.04 -9.47 12.76
N VAL A 60 -0.75 -10.75 12.76
CA VAL A 60 -1.49 -11.76 11.99
C VAL A 60 -2.51 -12.40 12.91
N THR A 61 -3.78 -12.28 12.58
CA THR A 61 -4.86 -12.89 13.34
C THR A 61 -5.31 -14.17 12.64
N ASP A 62 -5.23 -15.28 13.33
CA ASP A 62 -5.84 -16.54 12.90
C ASP A 62 -7.30 -16.53 13.32
N THR A 63 -8.18 -16.39 12.34
CA THR A 63 -9.63 -16.35 12.57
C THR A 63 -10.22 -17.71 12.93
N THR A 64 -9.46 -18.79 12.68
CA THR A 64 -9.91 -20.15 12.97
C THR A 64 -9.66 -20.50 14.43
N HIS A 65 -8.54 -20.03 15.00
CA HIS A 65 -8.13 -20.35 16.37
C HIS A 65 -8.22 -19.16 17.31
N GLU A 66 -8.72 -18.00 16.86
CA GLU A 66 -8.80 -16.74 17.63
C GLU A 66 -7.46 -16.33 18.26
N THR A 67 -6.34 -16.67 17.62
CA THR A 67 -5.00 -16.33 18.08
C THR A 67 -4.40 -15.22 17.23
N SER A 68 -3.55 -14.39 17.84
CA SER A 68 -2.83 -13.33 17.17
C SER A 68 -1.33 -13.48 17.39
N THR A 69 -0.57 -13.42 16.30
CA THR A 69 0.89 -13.51 16.34
C THR A 69 1.49 -12.24 15.74
N THR A 70 2.46 -11.66 16.41
CA THR A 70 3.23 -10.53 15.85
C THR A 70 4.28 -11.08 14.90
N SER A 71 4.32 -10.53 13.70
CA SER A 71 5.32 -10.82 12.67
C SER A 71 6.03 -9.53 12.28
N ALA A 72 7.26 -9.64 11.81
CA ALA A 72 8.04 -8.50 11.34
C ALA A 72 8.63 -8.80 9.96
N ILE A 73 8.75 -7.76 9.16
CA ILE A 73 9.47 -7.80 7.87
C ILE A 73 10.53 -6.72 7.85
N THR A 74 11.66 -7.03 7.22
CA THR A 74 12.73 -6.07 6.94
C THR A 74 13.17 -6.27 5.51
N VAL A 75 13.02 -5.24 4.68
CA VAL A 75 13.31 -5.30 3.24
C VAL A 75 14.09 -4.06 2.83
N ALA A 76 15.24 -4.28 2.24
CA ALA A 76 15.99 -3.23 1.54
C ALA A 76 15.59 -3.23 0.06
N VAL A 77 15.41 -2.03 -0.49
CA VAL A 77 15.00 -1.82 -1.88
C VAL A 77 15.92 -0.78 -2.53
N GLN A 78 16.39 -1.10 -3.71
CA GLN A 78 17.15 -0.19 -4.56
C GLN A 78 16.45 -0.03 -5.90
N VAL A 79 16.25 1.21 -6.33
CA VAL A 79 15.83 1.53 -7.70
C VAL A 79 17.08 1.57 -8.56
N THR A 80 17.21 0.60 -9.49
CA THR A 80 18.38 0.46 -10.34
C THR A 80 18.21 1.27 -11.62
N ASP A 81 17.00 1.31 -12.19
CA ASP A 81 16.71 2.10 -13.38
C ASP A 81 15.27 2.60 -13.41
N VAL A 82 15.05 3.72 -14.13
CA VAL A 82 13.75 4.31 -14.39
C VAL A 82 13.75 4.86 -15.81
N GLN A 83 12.97 4.26 -16.70
CA GLN A 83 12.98 4.61 -18.13
C GLN A 83 11.60 4.54 -18.76
N VAL A 84 11.42 5.27 -19.85
CA VAL A 84 10.23 5.16 -20.70
C VAL A 84 10.39 3.96 -21.62
N VAL A 85 9.34 3.14 -21.75
CA VAL A 85 9.31 2.00 -22.67
C VAL A 85 8.10 2.10 -23.60
N GLU A 86 8.25 1.63 -24.82
CA GLU A 86 7.14 1.64 -25.79
C GLU A 86 6.11 0.54 -25.52
N ASN A 87 6.59 -0.60 -25.03
CA ASN A 87 5.74 -1.73 -24.68
C ASN A 87 6.40 -2.59 -23.59
N GLU A 88 5.59 -3.33 -22.85
CA GLU A 88 6.07 -4.37 -21.95
C GLU A 88 5.95 -5.73 -22.62
N ASN A 89 7.11 -6.31 -22.97
CA ASN A 89 7.21 -7.64 -23.60
C ASN A 89 6.31 -7.83 -24.85
N GLY A 90 6.01 -6.75 -25.58
CA GLY A 90 5.13 -6.78 -26.75
C GLY A 90 3.64 -7.00 -26.42
N LYS A 91 3.26 -7.02 -25.16
CA LYS A 91 1.89 -7.34 -24.71
C LYS A 91 1.11 -6.15 -24.18
N ILE A 92 1.80 -5.18 -23.59
CA ILE A 92 1.17 -3.99 -23.00
C ILE A 92 1.69 -2.77 -23.74
N THR A 93 0.79 -1.97 -24.26
CA THR A 93 1.05 -0.67 -24.86
C THR A 93 0.34 0.42 -24.08
N ALA A 94 0.88 1.61 -24.08
CA ALA A 94 0.22 2.75 -23.45
C ALA A 94 -1.10 3.07 -24.16
N ALA A 95 -2.10 3.49 -23.38
CA ALA A 95 -3.31 4.09 -23.93
C ALA A 95 -3.00 5.45 -24.56
N GLU A 96 -3.90 5.96 -25.39
CA GLU A 96 -3.78 7.32 -25.96
C GLU A 96 -3.65 8.37 -24.86
N GLY A 97 -2.66 9.24 -24.97
CA GLY A 97 -2.34 10.26 -23.95
C GLY A 97 -1.56 9.75 -22.74
N ALA A 98 -1.12 8.48 -22.75
CA ALA A 98 -0.27 7.90 -21.72
C ALA A 98 1.07 7.43 -22.29
N GLN A 99 2.04 7.23 -21.39
CA GLN A 99 3.33 6.61 -21.68
C GLN A 99 3.63 5.58 -20.60
N LEU A 100 4.38 4.54 -20.97
CA LEU A 100 4.80 3.50 -20.03
C LEU A 100 6.16 3.84 -19.43
N TRP A 101 6.24 3.75 -18.11
CA TRP A 101 7.47 3.86 -17.35
C TRP A 101 7.82 2.50 -16.76
N GLN A 102 9.00 1.99 -17.08
CA GLN A 102 9.57 0.82 -16.43
C GLN A 102 10.46 1.26 -15.28
N VAL A 103 10.28 0.62 -14.15
CA VAL A 103 11.11 0.80 -12.95
C VAL A 103 11.74 -0.55 -12.62
N ASP A 104 13.07 -0.59 -12.64
CA ASP A 104 13.84 -1.77 -12.27
C ASP A 104 14.26 -1.66 -10.81
N LEU A 105 13.96 -2.69 -10.06
CA LEU A 105 14.16 -2.75 -8.62
C LEU A 105 15.04 -3.94 -8.25
N GLU A 106 15.89 -3.75 -7.28
CA GLU A 106 16.58 -4.82 -6.57
C GLU A 106 16.10 -4.85 -5.13
N PHE A 107 15.69 -6.02 -4.71
CA PHE A 107 15.21 -6.27 -3.34
C PHE A 107 16.22 -7.14 -2.60
N THR A 108 16.38 -6.88 -1.31
CA THR A 108 17.16 -7.73 -0.39
C THR A 108 16.36 -7.97 0.88
N ALA A 109 16.12 -9.24 1.21
CA ALA A 109 15.44 -9.65 2.44
C ALA A 109 15.80 -11.10 2.79
N GLU A 110 15.59 -11.48 4.04
CA GLU A 110 15.78 -12.87 4.44
C GLU A 110 14.78 -13.79 3.75
N PRO A 111 15.20 -14.99 3.30
CA PRO A 111 14.37 -15.90 2.51
C PRO A 111 13.09 -16.38 3.20
N ASP A 112 13.11 -16.46 4.53
CA ASP A 112 12.02 -16.92 5.38
C ASP A 112 10.95 -15.86 5.69
N GLN A 113 11.20 -14.60 5.33
CA GLN A 113 10.24 -13.53 5.51
C GLN A 113 9.05 -13.62 4.54
N ILE A 114 7.86 -13.39 5.06
CA ILE A 114 6.62 -13.38 4.28
C ILE A 114 6.46 -12.01 3.63
N LEU A 115 6.74 -11.92 2.34
CA LEU A 115 6.70 -10.69 1.55
C LEU A 115 5.58 -10.67 0.49
N THR A 116 4.57 -11.49 0.69
CA THR A 116 3.38 -11.47 -0.16
C THR A 116 2.56 -10.20 0.06
N TYR A 117 1.81 -9.78 -0.98
CA TYR A 117 0.87 -8.64 -0.90
C TYR A 117 1.49 -7.25 -0.77
N CYS A 118 2.71 -7.05 -1.27
CA CYS A 118 3.26 -5.69 -1.35
C CYS A 118 2.43 -4.78 -2.27
N ASN A 119 2.51 -3.48 -2.01
CA ASN A 119 1.92 -2.45 -2.83
C ASN A 119 3.01 -1.48 -3.29
N ILE A 120 2.97 -1.12 -4.56
CA ILE A 120 3.91 -0.18 -5.17
C ILE A 120 3.15 0.88 -5.96
N GLN A 121 3.59 2.12 -5.84
CA GLN A 121 3.09 3.27 -6.59
C GLN A 121 4.25 4.16 -7.02
N LEU A 122 4.10 4.82 -8.16
CA LEU A 122 4.93 5.97 -8.52
C LEU A 122 4.26 7.26 -8.06
N GLU A 123 5.07 8.23 -7.68
CA GLU A 123 4.60 9.56 -7.35
C GLU A 123 5.22 10.57 -8.32
N ALA A 124 4.38 11.45 -8.87
CA ALA A 124 4.78 12.57 -9.69
C ALA A 124 3.85 13.76 -9.41
N ASP A 125 4.40 14.93 -9.12
CA ASP A 125 3.67 16.17 -8.84
C ASP A 125 2.56 16.02 -7.78
N GLY A 126 2.83 15.20 -6.75
CA GLY A 126 1.87 14.89 -5.69
C GLY A 126 0.74 13.93 -6.09
N VAL A 127 0.74 13.42 -7.31
CA VAL A 127 -0.21 12.43 -7.80
C VAL A 127 0.42 11.04 -7.74
N ARG A 128 -0.37 10.04 -7.36
CA ARG A 128 0.04 8.64 -7.21
C ARG A 128 -0.45 7.81 -8.39
N TYR A 129 0.45 7.06 -9.01
CA TYR A 129 0.17 6.26 -10.19
C TYR A 129 0.51 4.79 -9.94
N GLY A 130 -0.36 3.92 -10.38
CA GLY A 130 -0.13 2.48 -10.36
C GLY A 130 -0.43 1.85 -9.02
N GLY A 131 0.20 0.72 -8.77
CA GLY A 131 0.02 -0.11 -7.58
C GLY A 131 -0.69 -1.43 -7.86
N LYS A 132 -1.27 -1.58 -9.04
CA LYS A 132 -1.71 -2.88 -9.55
C LYS A 132 -1.01 -3.11 -10.89
N GLU A 133 -0.38 -4.25 -11.04
CA GLU A 133 0.01 -4.70 -12.37
C GLU A 133 -1.23 -4.62 -13.26
N ALA A 134 -1.11 -3.95 -14.40
CA ALA A 134 -2.20 -3.82 -15.37
C ALA A 134 -2.51 -5.14 -16.08
N LYS A 135 -2.32 -6.26 -15.44
CA LYS A 135 -2.82 -7.55 -15.88
C LYS A 135 -4.26 -7.71 -15.47
N VAL A 136 -5.13 -6.91 -16.06
CA VAL A 136 -6.54 -7.25 -16.13
C VAL A 136 -6.72 -8.33 -17.18
N ASN A 137 -6.25 -9.51 -16.90
CA ASN A 137 -6.87 -10.67 -17.47
C ASN A 137 -8.13 -10.91 -16.63
N SER A 138 -9.20 -10.38 -17.11
CA SER A 138 -10.56 -10.56 -16.60
C SER A 138 -11.02 -12.00 -16.76
N SER A 139 -10.46 -12.91 -16.00
CA SER A 139 -11.20 -14.09 -15.61
C SER A 139 -11.83 -13.76 -14.27
N LEU A 140 -13.15 -13.78 -14.23
CA LEU A 140 -14.02 -13.37 -13.12
C LEU A 140 -13.87 -14.23 -11.84
N TYR A 141 -12.89 -15.07 -11.76
CA TYR A 141 -12.51 -15.90 -10.62
C TYR A 141 -11.03 -15.71 -10.36
N GLY A 142 -10.73 -14.68 -9.61
CA GLY A 142 -9.61 -14.53 -8.71
C GLY A 142 -8.35 -15.36 -8.97
N ALA A 143 -7.68 -15.21 -10.10
CA ALA A 143 -6.26 -15.41 -10.10
C ALA A 143 -5.69 -14.29 -9.20
N ILE A 144 -5.28 -14.66 -8.00
CA ILE A 144 -4.50 -13.79 -7.12
C ILE A 144 -3.28 -13.43 -7.97
N ALA A 145 -3.20 -12.19 -8.42
CA ALA A 145 -2.05 -11.73 -9.17
C ALA A 145 -0.81 -12.01 -8.32
N PRO A 146 0.27 -12.56 -8.89
CA PRO A 146 1.48 -12.81 -8.12
C PRO A 146 1.91 -11.49 -7.49
N PRO A 147 2.36 -11.51 -6.23
CA PRO A 147 2.74 -10.30 -5.52
C PRO A 147 3.84 -9.57 -6.31
N ALA A 148 3.62 -8.29 -6.58
CA ALA A 148 4.48 -7.48 -7.45
C ALA A 148 5.94 -7.41 -7.01
N CYS A 149 6.23 -7.67 -5.73
CA CYS A 149 7.55 -7.48 -5.13
C CYS A 149 8.39 -8.76 -5.00
N VAL A 150 7.85 -9.93 -5.27
CA VAL A 150 8.59 -11.19 -5.14
C VAL A 150 8.80 -11.86 -6.50
N PRO A 151 9.81 -12.75 -6.64
CA PRO A 151 10.00 -13.52 -7.86
C PRO A 151 8.78 -14.40 -8.16
N GLU A 152 8.46 -14.57 -9.44
CA GLU A 152 7.31 -15.41 -9.86
C GLU A 152 7.55 -16.89 -9.57
N ASP A 153 8.79 -17.38 -9.81
CA ASP A 153 9.14 -18.78 -9.65
C ASP A 153 9.41 -19.18 -8.20
N THR A 154 9.89 -18.24 -7.38
CA THR A 154 10.33 -18.48 -6.00
C THR A 154 9.82 -17.37 -5.07
N PRO A 155 8.52 -17.24 -4.88
CA PRO A 155 7.94 -16.11 -4.10
C PRO A 155 8.31 -16.14 -2.61
N GLY A 156 8.76 -17.28 -2.09
CA GLY A 156 9.03 -17.48 -0.67
C GLY A 156 7.78 -17.83 0.13
N PRO A 157 7.88 -17.84 1.46
CA PRO A 157 6.79 -18.26 2.32
C PRO A 157 5.58 -17.32 2.21
N SER A 158 4.41 -17.89 2.43
CA SER A 158 3.14 -17.16 2.43
C SER A 158 2.19 -17.72 3.50
N PHE A 159 1.28 -16.89 3.98
CA PHE A 159 0.19 -17.38 4.83
C PHE A 159 -0.82 -18.17 4.02
N LYS A 160 -1.31 -19.27 4.58
CA LYS A 160 -2.50 -19.92 4.07
C LYS A 160 -3.70 -18.99 4.21
N LEU A 161 -4.60 -19.08 3.26
CA LEU A 161 -5.80 -18.26 3.25
C LEU A 161 -6.61 -18.49 4.54
N PHE A 162 -6.91 -17.40 5.25
CA PHE A 162 -7.64 -17.37 6.53
C PHE A 162 -6.96 -18.05 7.72
N SER A 163 -5.65 -18.32 7.64
CA SER A 163 -4.90 -18.98 8.71
C SER A 163 -3.58 -18.26 8.96
N SER A 164 -3.05 -18.38 10.18
CA SER A 164 -1.68 -17.99 10.53
C SER A 164 -0.63 -19.03 10.11
N GLU A 165 -1.06 -20.15 9.55
CA GLU A 165 -0.17 -21.21 9.10
C GLU A 165 0.63 -20.77 7.87
N VAL A 166 1.95 -20.95 7.94
CA VAL A 166 2.87 -20.57 6.87
C VAL A 166 3.07 -21.75 5.91
N THR A 167 2.96 -21.47 4.62
CA THR A 167 3.33 -22.39 3.56
C THR A 167 4.68 -21.95 3.00
N GLU A 168 5.65 -22.85 3.02
CA GLU A 168 6.97 -22.63 2.44
C GLU A 168 6.97 -23.01 0.96
N THR A 169 7.84 -22.35 0.18
CA THR A 169 8.10 -22.70 -1.22
C THR A 169 9.43 -23.38 -1.37
N THR A 170 9.51 -24.30 -2.32
CA THR A 170 10.76 -25.01 -2.67
C THR A 170 11.02 -24.81 -4.15
N PRO A 171 12.16 -24.22 -4.55
CA PRO A 171 13.25 -23.72 -3.69
C PRO A 171 12.86 -22.45 -2.91
N PRO A 172 13.59 -22.11 -1.83
CA PRO A 172 13.33 -20.89 -1.07
C PRO A 172 13.64 -19.65 -1.92
N ARG A 173 13.04 -18.51 -1.57
CA ARG A 173 13.33 -17.24 -2.22
C ARG A 173 14.81 -16.88 -2.07
N PRO A 174 15.50 -16.43 -3.12
CA PRO A 174 16.85 -15.89 -2.98
C PRO A 174 16.85 -14.66 -2.05
N ARG A 175 17.96 -14.44 -1.35
CA ARG A 175 18.14 -13.29 -0.46
C ARG A 175 18.08 -11.96 -1.23
N THR A 176 18.58 -11.94 -2.47
CA THR A 176 18.53 -10.77 -3.36
C THR A 176 17.91 -11.18 -4.68
N TRP A 177 16.99 -10.35 -5.17
CA TRP A 177 16.33 -10.57 -6.46
C TRP A 177 15.99 -9.25 -7.14
N SER A 178 15.83 -9.28 -8.45
CA SER A 178 15.43 -8.13 -9.25
C SER A 178 13.97 -8.26 -9.71
N LYS A 179 13.31 -7.13 -9.88
CA LYS A 179 11.95 -7.04 -10.42
C LYS A 179 11.83 -5.80 -11.29
N SER A 180 11.27 -5.98 -12.50
CA SER A 180 10.88 -4.88 -13.38
C SER A 180 9.39 -4.68 -13.31
N LEU A 181 8.95 -3.44 -13.08
CA LEU A 181 7.55 -3.07 -12.97
C LEU A 181 7.22 -1.97 -13.96
N THR A 182 6.07 -2.07 -14.60
CA THR A 182 5.62 -1.09 -15.59
C THR A 182 4.40 -0.33 -15.09
N PHE A 183 4.44 1.00 -15.27
CA PHE A 183 3.42 1.92 -14.86
C PHE A 183 2.98 2.79 -16.04
N ALA A 184 1.69 3.05 -16.15
CA ALA A 184 1.17 4.00 -17.13
C ALA A 184 0.97 5.37 -16.48
N LEU A 185 1.65 6.39 -16.99
CA LEU A 185 1.52 7.77 -16.59
C LEU A 185 1.02 8.62 -17.77
N PRO A 186 0.36 9.76 -17.53
CA PRO A 186 0.04 10.69 -18.60
C PRO A 186 1.29 11.15 -19.36
N THR A 187 1.17 11.37 -20.66
CA THR A 187 2.28 11.89 -21.47
C THR A 187 2.81 13.21 -20.92
N GLY A 188 4.13 13.31 -20.78
CA GLY A 188 4.80 14.49 -20.23
C GLY A 188 4.94 14.49 -18.70
N VAL A 189 4.36 13.51 -17.99
CA VAL A 189 4.57 13.34 -16.56
C VAL A 189 5.78 12.45 -16.32
N THR A 190 6.72 12.94 -15.51
CA THR A 190 7.94 12.22 -15.12
C THR A 190 7.83 11.78 -13.67
N PRO A 191 8.01 10.50 -13.35
CA PRO A 191 7.97 10.02 -11.98
C PRO A 191 9.14 10.59 -11.16
N GLN A 192 8.86 10.95 -9.93
CA GLN A 192 9.81 11.60 -9.00
C GLN A 192 10.23 10.66 -7.88
N ALA A 193 9.36 9.71 -7.52
CA ALA A 193 9.64 8.77 -6.45
C ALA A 193 8.85 7.47 -6.58
N LEU A 194 9.38 6.44 -5.93
CA LEU A 194 8.70 5.18 -5.68
C LEU A 194 8.14 5.15 -4.26
N ARG A 195 6.92 4.65 -4.11
CA ARG A 195 6.28 4.34 -2.83
C ARG A 195 6.05 2.84 -2.74
N LEU A 196 6.41 2.26 -1.60
CA LEU A 196 6.31 0.82 -1.36
C LEU A 196 5.88 0.54 0.06
N TRP A 197 4.95 -0.41 0.26
CA TRP A 197 4.53 -0.86 1.59
C TRP A 197 3.93 -2.27 1.55
N TRP A 198 3.94 -2.94 2.69
CA TRP A 198 3.21 -4.19 2.92
C TRP A 198 2.00 -3.93 3.82
N HIS A 199 2.20 -3.22 4.90
CA HIS A 199 1.15 -2.91 5.86
C HIS A 199 1.04 -1.40 6.09
N HIS A 200 -0.17 -0.87 5.98
CA HIS A 200 -0.42 0.52 6.36
C HIS A 200 -0.31 0.71 7.88
N PRO A 201 0.03 1.93 8.37
CA PRO A 201 0.16 3.18 7.61
C PRO A 201 1.58 3.52 7.14
N GLU A 202 2.57 2.71 7.46
CA GLU A 202 3.98 2.97 7.11
C GLU A 202 4.28 2.63 5.66
N TYR A 203 5.08 3.46 5.00
CA TYR A 203 5.53 3.21 3.65
C TYR A 203 6.94 3.73 3.41
N LEU A 204 7.67 3.05 2.56
CA LEU A 204 8.97 3.47 2.06
C LEU A 204 8.77 4.41 0.88
N TYR A 205 9.48 5.54 0.91
CA TYR A 205 9.51 6.54 -0.15
C TYR A 205 10.94 6.70 -0.66
N ILE A 206 11.18 6.34 -1.91
CA ILE A 206 12.49 6.39 -2.55
C ILE A 206 12.44 7.44 -3.65
N PRO A 207 13.08 8.61 -3.49
CA PRO A 207 13.20 9.59 -4.56
C PRO A 207 14.16 9.09 -5.65
N PHE A 208 13.93 9.54 -6.90
CA PHE A 208 14.73 9.17 -8.08
C PHE A 208 15.88 10.13 -8.34
#